data_ae21812026b222fc53f16167c17afeb5
#
_entry.id   ae21812026b222fc53f16167c17afeb5
#
_cell.length_a   1.000
_cell.length_b   1.000
_cell.length_c   1.000
_cell.angle_alpha   90.00
_cell.angle_beta   90.00
_cell.angle_gamma   90.00
#
_symmetry.space_group_name_H-M   'P 1'
#
loop_
_entity.id
_entity.type
_entity.pdbx_description
1 polymer ?
#
loop_
_entity_poly.entity_id
_entity_poly.type
_entity_poly.pdbx_seq_one_letter_code
_entity_poly.pdbx_strand_id
1 'polypeptide(L)'
;MLSLMDRIAFACASKHSGAYCVTASVDTVDFLKPIEIGELVTMKASVNYVGNSSMVIGIRVEAENIRTGEIKHCNSSYFTMVAKDKDGKSLKVPGLILTNDHDIRRFAKSIKRNKMTLNRKKEFNETDFSSEEYVHLLENYKVKIEK
;
A
#
# COMPACT_ATOMS: atom_id res chain seq x y z
N MET A 1 2.79 -9.78 10.43
CA MET A 1 1.61 -9.10 9.83
C MET A 1 1.82 -8.74 8.36
N LEU A 2 2.87 -8.01 8.00
CA LEU A 2 3.14 -7.63 6.61
C LEU A 2 3.22 -8.81 5.64
N SER A 3 3.86 -9.92 6.03
CA SER A 3 3.92 -11.13 5.22
C SER A 3 2.54 -11.71 4.92
N LEU A 4 1.63 -11.68 5.90
CA LEU A 4 0.26 -12.16 5.72
C LEU A 4 -0.54 -11.21 4.82
N MET A 5 -0.35 -9.90 4.98
CA MET A 5 -0.97 -8.88 4.13
C MET A 5 -0.52 -9.03 2.67
N ASP A 6 0.77 -9.29 2.45
CA ASP A 6 1.32 -9.54 1.12
C ASP A 6 0.68 -10.75 0.44
N ARG A 7 0.48 -11.84 1.18
CA ARG A 7 -0.20 -13.03 0.67
C ARG A 7 -1.66 -12.76 0.29
N ILE A 8 -2.35 -11.94 1.08
CA ILE A 8 -3.74 -11.56 0.81
C ILE A 8 -3.80 -10.65 -0.41
N ALA A 9 -2.88 -9.70 -0.54
CA ALA A 9 -2.77 -8.85 -1.72
C ALA A 9 -2.52 -9.68 -2.98
N PHE A 10 -1.62 -10.66 -2.91
CA PHE A 10 -1.35 -11.60 -3.99
C PHE A 10 -2.61 -12.37 -4.40
N ALA A 11 -3.31 -12.92 -3.44
CA ALA A 11 -4.54 -13.69 -3.72
C ALA A 11 -5.62 -12.82 -4.38
N CYS A 12 -5.82 -11.61 -3.88
CA CYS A 12 -6.79 -10.66 -4.42
C CYS A 12 -6.43 -10.24 -5.86
N ALA A 13 -5.17 -9.88 -6.11
CA ALA A 13 -4.68 -9.48 -7.42
C ALA A 13 -4.73 -10.62 -8.43
N SER A 14 -4.33 -11.83 -8.02
CA SER A 14 -4.35 -13.02 -8.88
C SER A 14 -5.76 -13.42 -9.26
N LYS A 15 -6.69 -13.31 -8.34
CA LYS A 15 -8.12 -13.59 -8.61
C LYS A 15 -8.70 -12.64 -9.65
N HIS A 16 -8.37 -11.35 -9.57
CA HIS A 16 -8.85 -10.35 -10.55
C HIS A 16 -8.19 -10.51 -11.91
N SER A 17 -6.87 -10.65 -11.94
CA SER A 17 -6.09 -10.69 -13.19
C SER A 17 -6.11 -12.05 -13.88
N GLY A 18 -6.34 -13.12 -13.15
CA GLY A 18 -6.19 -14.50 -13.66
C GLY A 18 -4.73 -14.87 -13.93
N ALA A 19 -3.77 -14.14 -13.41
CA ALA A 19 -2.35 -14.30 -13.67
C ALA A 19 -1.53 -14.31 -12.38
N TYR A 20 -0.27 -14.72 -12.48
CA TYR A 20 0.69 -14.58 -11.40
C TYR A 20 1.03 -13.11 -11.19
N CYS A 21 1.01 -12.65 -9.95
CA CYS A 21 1.30 -11.28 -9.60
C CYS A 21 2.48 -11.17 -8.66
N VAL A 22 3.23 -10.09 -8.80
CA VAL A 22 4.33 -9.75 -7.91
C VAL A 22 4.07 -8.41 -7.22
N THR A 23 4.55 -8.26 -6.01
CA THR A 23 4.47 -7.00 -5.27
C THR A 23 5.53 -6.04 -5.80
N ALA A 24 5.10 -4.94 -6.39
CA ALA A 24 6.00 -3.90 -6.90
C ALA A 24 6.34 -2.88 -5.80
N SER A 25 5.36 -2.51 -4.99
CA SER A 25 5.57 -1.59 -3.88
C SER A 25 4.48 -1.72 -2.83
N VAL A 26 4.81 -1.31 -1.62
CA VAL A 26 3.86 -1.16 -0.53
C VAL A 26 3.83 0.33 -0.19
N ASP A 27 2.67 0.94 -0.35
CA ASP A 27 2.45 2.33 -0.02
C ASP A 27 1.70 2.42 1.30
N THR A 28 2.19 3.25 2.19
CA THR A 28 1.59 3.59 3.48
C THR A 28 1.05 2.38 4.27
N VAL A 29 1.75 2.01 5.31
CA VAL A 29 1.28 1.04 6.30
C VAL A 29 1.13 1.79 7.63
N ASP A 30 -0.11 2.22 7.91
CA ASP A 30 -0.41 2.95 9.13
C ASP A 30 -0.96 2.01 10.20
N PHE A 31 -0.24 1.87 11.30
CA PHE A 31 -0.70 1.14 12.47
C PHE A 31 -1.45 2.10 13.38
N LEU A 32 -2.77 2.10 13.28
CA LEU A 32 -3.65 3.03 13.99
C LEU A 32 -3.90 2.61 15.44
N LYS A 33 -4.11 1.32 15.64
CA LYS A 33 -4.36 0.72 16.95
C LYS A 33 -3.64 -0.62 17.04
N PRO A 34 -3.08 -0.97 18.22
CA PRO A 34 -2.45 -2.26 18.42
C PRO A 34 -3.48 -3.39 18.43
N ILE A 35 -3.05 -4.56 17.98
CA ILE A 35 -3.80 -5.80 18.11
C ILE A 35 -3.36 -6.47 19.40
N GLU A 36 -4.31 -6.80 20.25
CA GLU A 36 -4.06 -7.45 21.53
C GLU A 36 -4.24 -8.97 21.44
N ILE A 37 -3.55 -9.69 22.29
CA ILE A 37 -3.67 -11.16 22.36
C ILE A 37 -5.11 -11.53 22.74
N GLY A 38 -5.68 -12.48 22.00
CA GLY A 38 -7.06 -12.94 22.20
C GLY A 38 -8.09 -12.23 21.33
N GLU A 39 -7.69 -11.23 20.55
CA GLU A 39 -8.58 -10.60 19.58
C GLU A 39 -8.65 -11.40 18.27
N LEU A 40 -9.82 -11.39 17.65
CA LEU A 40 -10.02 -11.97 16.33
C LEU A 40 -9.62 -10.94 15.25
N VAL A 41 -8.64 -11.31 14.43
CA VAL A 41 -8.16 -10.44 13.35
C VAL A 41 -8.83 -10.78 12.04
N THR A 42 -9.40 -9.78 11.38
CA THR A 42 -10.00 -9.90 10.05
C THR A 42 -9.27 -8.99 9.09
N MET A 43 -8.84 -9.53 7.96
CA MET A 43 -8.21 -8.78 6.87
C MET A 43 -9.14 -8.76 5.67
N LYS A 44 -9.48 -7.57 5.21
CA LYS A 44 -10.32 -7.34 4.03
C LYS A 44 -9.49 -6.72 2.94
N ALA A 45 -9.53 -7.32 1.75
CA ALA A 45 -8.79 -6.82 0.59
C ALA A 45 -9.72 -6.52 -0.57
N SER A 46 -9.41 -5.48 -1.32
CA SER A 46 -10.13 -5.12 -2.54
C SER A 46 -9.19 -4.55 -3.58
N VAL A 47 -9.52 -4.78 -4.85
CA VAL A 47 -8.85 -4.11 -5.97
C VAL A 47 -9.42 -2.70 -6.06
N ASN A 48 -8.62 -1.71 -5.72
CA ASN A 48 -9.05 -0.31 -5.68
C ASN A 48 -8.78 0.43 -7.00
N TYR A 49 -7.78 -0.02 -7.75
CA TYR A 49 -7.33 0.63 -8.98
C TYR A 49 -6.69 -0.40 -9.90
N VAL A 50 -6.86 -0.23 -11.21
CA VAL A 50 -6.14 -0.96 -12.24
C VAL A 50 -5.51 0.01 -13.23
N GLY A 51 -4.24 -0.25 -13.58
CA GLY A 51 -3.54 0.39 -14.67
C GLY A 51 -3.47 -0.55 -15.87
N ASN A 52 -2.41 -0.45 -16.65
CA ASN A 52 -2.22 -1.36 -17.79
C ASN A 52 -1.88 -2.80 -17.34
N SER A 53 -0.84 -2.95 -16.53
CA SER A 53 -0.40 -4.25 -15.97
C SER A 53 -0.34 -4.25 -14.44
N SER A 54 -0.70 -3.16 -13.81
CA SER A 54 -0.65 -2.97 -12.36
C SER A 54 -2.03 -2.87 -11.75
N MET A 55 -2.10 -3.19 -10.47
CA MET A 55 -3.29 -3.07 -9.64
C MET A 55 -2.90 -2.53 -8.29
N VAL A 56 -3.76 -1.73 -7.68
CA VAL A 56 -3.62 -1.32 -6.28
C VAL A 56 -4.62 -2.10 -5.45
N ILE A 57 -4.10 -2.87 -4.52
CA ILE A 57 -4.89 -3.65 -3.57
C ILE A 57 -4.91 -2.91 -2.25
N GLY A 58 -6.10 -2.50 -1.81
CA GLY A 58 -6.29 -1.94 -0.48
C GLY A 58 -6.57 -3.06 0.52
N ILE A 59 -5.89 -3.04 1.66
CA ILE A 59 -6.10 -3.99 2.74
C ILE A 59 -6.48 -3.23 4.00
N ARG A 60 -7.57 -3.66 4.62
CA ARG A 60 -8.05 -3.17 5.90
C ARG A 60 -7.95 -4.29 6.93
N VAL A 61 -7.28 -4.01 8.02
CA VAL A 61 -7.14 -4.94 9.15
C VAL A 61 -8.01 -4.46 10.30
N GLU A 62 -8.86 -5.33 10.80
CA GLU A 62 -9.74 -5.10 11.93
C GLU A 62 -9.46 -6.13 13.01
N ALA A 63 -9.60 -5.74 14.26
CA ALA A 63 -9.54 -6.65 15.42
C ALA A 63 -10.84 -6.57 16.21
N GLU A 64 -11.36 -7.73 16.56
CA GLU A 64 -12.59 -7.86 17.35
C GLU A 64 -12.30 -8.45 18.71
N ASN A 65 -12.78 -7.77 19.76
CA ASN A 65 -12.80 -8.33 21.11
C ASN A 65 -13.92 -9.37 21.17
N ILE A 66 -13.56 -10.63 21.33
CA ILE A 66 -14.51 -11.74 21.30
C ILE A 66 -15.55 -11.65 22.43
N ARG A 67 -15.18 -11.08 23.57
CA ARG A 67 -16.06 -10.97 24.73
C ARG A 67 -17.11 -9.86 24.59
N THR A 68 -16.69 -8.71 24.06
CA THR A 68 -17.56 -7.52 23.95
C THR A 68 -18.16 -7.34 22.56
N GLY A 69 -17.60 -7.99 21.54
CA GLY A 69 -17.98 -7.80 20.15
C GLY A 69 -17.51 -6.46 19.55
N GLU A 70 -16.73 -5.68 20.31
CA GLU A 70 -16.20 -4.42 19.83
C GLU A 70 -15.15 -4.64 18.73
N ILE A 71 -15.33 -3.97 17.58
CA ILE A 71 -14.44 -4.03 16.43
C ILE A 71 -13.68 -2.72 16.32
N LYS A 72 -12.35 -2.81 16.18
CA LYS A 72 -11.51 -1.64 15.95
C LYS A 72 -10.76 -1.77 14.64
N HIS A 73 -10.58 -0.64 13.95
CA HIS A 73 -9.73 -0.54 12.76
C HIS A 73 -8.28 -0.40 13.18
N CYS A 74 -7.45 -1.39 12.85
CA CYS A 74 -6.06 -1.44 13.29
C CYS A 74 -5.07 -0.95 12.24
N ASN A 75 -5.34 -1.22 10.96
CA ASN A 75 -4.39 -0.94 9.90
C ASN A 75 -5.09 -0.75 8.56
N SER A 76 -4.56 0.15 7.74
CA SER A 76 -4.87 0.25 6.32
C SER A 76 -3.56 0.34 5.54
N SER A 77 -3.50 -0.38 4.44
CA SER A 77 -2.32 -0.38 3.57
C SER A 77 -2.72 -0.57 2.11
N TYR A 78 -1.81 -0.20 1.22
CA TYR A 78 -2.02 -0.24 -0.21
C TYR A 78 -0.84 -0.91 -0.88
N PHE A 79 -1.11 -2.01 -1.57
CA PHE A 79 -0.10 -2.80 -2.27
C PHE A 79 -0.26 -2.61 -3.76
N THR A 80 0.82 -2.22 -4.44
CA THR A 80 0.85 -2.20 -5.90
C THR A 80 1.36 -3.55 -6.38
N MET A 81 0.51 -4.25 -7.11
CA MET A 81 0.78 -5.57 -7.67
C MET A 81 0.88 -5.47 -9.18
N VAL A 82 1.76 -6.25 -9.78
CA VAL A 82 1.97 -6.31 -11.23
C VAL A 82 1.76 -7.73 -11.72
N ALA A 83 0.92 -7.90 -12.73
CA ALA A 83 0.70 -9.20 -13.37
C ALA A 83 1.87 -9.54 -14.29
N LYS A 84 2.35 -10.78 -14.20
CA LYS A 84 3.48 -11.29 -14.96
C LYS A 84 3.11 -12.59 -15.69
N ASP A 85 3.71 -12.78 -16.86
CA ASP A 85 3.63 -14.04 -17.59
C ASP A 85 4.72 -15.04 -17.14
N LYS A 86 4.79 -16.19 -17.81
CA LYS A 86 5.78 -17.24 -17.49
C LYS A 86 7.24 -16.78 -17.68
N ASP A 87 7.47 -15.82 -18.57
CA ASP A 87 8.79 -15.27 -18.87
C ASP A 87 9.13 -14.04 -18.02
N GLY A 88 8.26 -13.68 -17.06
CA GLY A 88 8.45 -12.52 -16.21
C GLY A 88 8.10 -11.18 -16.84
N LYS A 89 7.46 -11.20 -18.01
CA LYS A 89 6.99 -9.98 -18.68
C LYS A 89 5.65 -9.53 -18.12
N SER A 90 5.43 -8.22 -18.08
CA SER A 90 4.18 -7.65 -17.61
C SER A 90 3.01 -8.03 -18.52
N LEU A 91 1.92 -8.46 -17.89
CA LEU A 91 0.66 -8.79 -18.58
C LEU A 91 -0.35 -7.67 -18.38
N LYS A 92 -1.16 -7.44 -19.40
CA LYS A 92 -2.28 -6.52 -19.33
C LYS A 92 -3.36 -7.09 -18.40
N VAL A 93 -3.82 -6.29 -17.45
CA VAL A 93 -4.88 -6.69 -16.52
C VAL A 93 -6.26 -6.27 -17.04
N PRO A 94 -7.33 -7.04 -16.68
CA PRO A 94 -8.69 -6.64 -17.01
C PRO A 94 -9.09 -5.34 -16.34
N GLY A 95 -10.01 -4.60 -16.95
CA GLY A 95 -10.60 -3.41 -16.36
C GLY A 95 -11.36 -3.74 -15.07
N LEU A 96 -11.57 -2.74 -14.25
CA LEU A 96 -12.32 -2.84 -13.01
C LEU A 96 -13.73 -2.31 -13.19
N ILE A 97 -14.73 -3.07 -12.76
CA ILE A 97 -16.12 -2.64 -12.76
C ILE A 97 -16.43 -2.00 -11.41
N LEU A 98 -16.79 -0.73 -11.44
CA LEU A 98 -17.17 0.03 -10.25
C LEU A 98 -18.68 -0.02 -10.09
N THR A 99 -19.17 -0.62 -9.01
CA THR A 99 -20.59 -0.91 -8.80
C THR A 99 -21.29 0.01 -7.82
N ASN A 100 -20.52 0.79 -7.05
CA ASN A 100 -21.09 1.68 -6.03
C ASN A 100 -20.17 2.88 -5.76
N ASP A 101 -20.66 3.84 -4.97
CA ASP A 101 -19.93 5.06 -4.65
C ASP A 101 -18.62 4.79 -3.87
N HIS A 102 -18.58 3.74 -3.07
CA HIS A 102 -17.35 3.35 -2.35
C HIS A 102 -16.25 2.93 -3.32
N ASP A 103 -16.58 2.16 -4.34
CA ASP A 103 -15.63 1.71 -5.36
C ASP A 103 -15.09 2.90 -6.15
N ILE A 104 -15.97 3.80 -6.54
CA ILE A 104 -15.61 5.04 -7.27
C ILE A 104 -14.65 5.87 -6.43
N ARG A 105 -14.96 6.07 -5.16
CA ARG A 105 -14.12 6.85 -4.25
C ARG A 105 -12.76 6.21 -4.02
N ARG A 106 -12.70 4.89 -3.88
CA ARG A 106 -11.43 4.15 -3.73
C ARG A 106 -10.54 4.29 -4.95
N PHE A 107 -11.12 4.20 -6.14
CA PHE A 107 -10.41 4.39 -7.40
C PHE A 107 -9.86 5.81 -7.51
N ALA A 108 -10.69 6.82 -7.26
CA ALA A 108 -10.28 8.23 -7.29
C ALA A 108 -9.16 8.53 -6.28
N LYS A 109 -9.26 8.01 -5.06
CA LYS A 109 -8.21 8.12 -4.05
C LYS A 109 -6.90 7.47 -4.51
N SER A 110 -6.97 6.35 -5.19
CA SER A 110 -5.79 5.66 -5.74
C SER A 110 -5.10 6.48 -6.82
N ILE A 111 -5.86 7.13 -7.71
CA ILE A 111 -5.33 8.07 -8.70
C ILE A 111 -4.54 9.18 -8.00
N LYS A 112 -5.13 9.78 -6.98
CA LYS A 112 -4.48 10.86 -6.24
C LYS A 112 -3.21 10.40 -5.53
N ARG A 113 -3.25 9.24 -4.85
CA ARG A 113 -2.06 8.68 -4.20
C ARG A 113 -0.93 8.43 -5.19
N ASN A 114 -1.24 7.87 -6.36
CA ASN A 114 -0.24 7.62 -7.40
C ASN A 114 0.43 8.91 -7.86
N LYS A 115 -0.34 9.96 -8.08
CA LYS A 115 0.20 11.29 -8.45
C LYS A 115 1.09 11.86 -7.33
N MET A 116 0.66 11.77 -6.09
CA MET A 116 1.45 12.24 -4.94
C MET A 116 2.75 11.46 -4.79
N THR A 117 2.72 10.15 -5.00
CA THR A 117 3.91 9.30 -4.94
C THR A 117 4.91 9.66 -6.05
N LEU A 118 4.45 9.88 -7.28
CA LEU A 118 5.30 10.30 -8.40
C LEU A 118 5.92 11.67 -8.14
N ASN A 119 5.14 12.63 -7.67
CA ASN A 119 5.62 13.98 -7.34
C ASN A 119 6.67 13.94 -6.22
N ARG A 120 6.43 13.15 -5.18
CA ARG A 120 7.37 12.98 -4.06
C ARG A 120 8.69 12.36 -4.52
N LYS A 121 8.64 11.33 -5.38
CA LYS A 121 9.84 10.71 -5.94
C LYS A 121 10.63 11.69 -6.79
N LYS A 122 9.95 12.47 -7.64
CA LYS A 122 10.55 13.47 -8.48
C LYS A 122 11.25 14.55 -7.63
N GLU A 123 10.55 15.12 -6.67
CA GLU A 123 11.09 16.13 -5.77
C GLU A 123 12.30 15.60 -4.99
N PHE A 124 12.21 14.39 -4.46
CA PHE A 124 13.31 13.75 -3.75
C PHE A 124 14.53 13.52 -4.64
N ASN A 125 14.35 13.06 -5.87
CA ASN A 125 15.44 12.81 -6.81
C ASN A 125 16.10 14.10 -7.33
N GLU A 126 15.36 15.20 -7.42
CA GLU A 126 15.86 16.51 -7.84
C GLU A 126 16.53 17.30 -6.69
N THR A 127 16.42 16.83 -5.46
CA THR A 127 16.99 17.48 -4.30
C THR A 127 18.46 17.16 -4.15
N ASP A 128 19.28 18.18 -3.96
CA ASP A 128 20.71 18.03 -3.62
C ASP A 128 20.92 17.95 -2.11
N PHE A 129 21.02 16.73 -1.58
CA PHE A 129 21.22 16.47 -0.16
C PHE A 129 22.65 16.72 0.33
N SER A 130 23.59 17.02 -0.58
CA SER A 130 24.98 17.37 -0.22
C SER A 130 25.18 18.86 0.01
N SER A 131 24.15 19.69 -0.18
CA SER A 131 24.22 21.13 -0.01
C SER A 131 24.42 21.53 1.45
N GLU A 132 25.01 22.71 1.68
CA GLU A 132 25.23 23.26 3.02
C GLU A 132 23.93 23.45 3.80
N GLU A 133 22.82 23.71 3.11
CA GLU A 133 21.49 23.83 3.70
C GLU A 133 21.12 22.60 4.52
N TYR A 134 21.37 21.40 3.99
CA TYR A 134 21.09 20.15 4.70
C TYR A 134 22.04 19.89 5.85
N VAL A 135 23.30 20.31 5.74
CA VAL A 135 24.26 20.25 6.86
C VAL A 135 23.77 21.10 8.03
N HIS A 136 23.28 22.31 7.77
CA HIS A 136 22.70 23.16 8.82
C HIS A 136 21.45 22.56 9.47
N LEU A 137 20.61 21.86 8.69
CA LEU A 137 19.43 21.17 9.22
C LEU A 137 19.79 20.11 10.26
N LEU A 138 20.95 19.47 10.13
CA LEU A 138 21.40 18.43 11.07
C LEU A 138 21.62 18.94 12.49
N GLU A 139 21.87 20.27 12.65
CA GLU A 139 22.05 20.89 13.96
C GLU A 139 20.82 20.74 14.87
N ASN A 140 19.63 20.58 14.28
CA ASN A 140 18.38 20.39 15.00
C ASN A 140 18.11 18.93 15.39
N TYR A 141 19.00 18.02 15.04
CA TYR A 141 18.83 16.57 15.26
C TYR A 141 19.92 16.03 16.19
N LYS A 142 19.66 14.87 16.78
CA LYS A 142 20.61 14.19 17.67
C LYS A 142 21.68 13.46 16.87
N VAL A 143 22.49 14.21 16.12
CA VAL A 143 23.59 13.67 15.31
C VAL A 143 24.87 14.45 15.57
N LYS A 144 26.01 13.79 15.40
CA LYS A 144 27.34 14.39 15.45
C LYS A 144 28.06 14.03 14.18
N ILE A 145 28.64 15.04 13.52
CA ILE A 145 29.40 14.84 12.29
C ILE A 145 30.88 14.75 12.67
N GLU A 146 31.50 13.61 12.39
CA GLU A 146 32.92 13.38 12.53
C GLU A 146 33.49 13.01 11.15
N LYS A 147 34.38 13.87 10.61
CA LYS A 147 35.07 13.61 9.34
C LYS A 147 36.49 13.19 9.57
#